data_65572a287b1420263b197990b3cd46e7
#
_entry.id   65572a287b1420263b197990b3cd46e7
#
_cell.length_a   1.000
_cell.length_b   1.000
_cell.length_c   1.000
_cell.angle_alpha   90.00
_cell.angle_beta   90.00
_cell.angle_gamma   90.00
#
_symmetry.space_group_name_H-M   'P 1'
#
loop_
_entity.id
_entity.type
_entity.pdbx_description
1 polymer ?
#
loop_
_entity_poly.entity_id
_entity_poly.type
_entity_poly.pdbx_seq_one_letter_code
_entity_poly.pdbx_strand_id
1 'polypeptide(L)'
;HPVNIGRLAQKGREPVFVPCTPAGCMVLLEEAGAQISGANAVVLGRSNIVGMPVALLLVKANATVTIVHSRTKDLPSFLRNADIIVAAIGQPEFVKKEWVKPGAYVIDVGINQVEDPTAKRGYRLVGDVAFDEVSEVAAAITPVPGGVGPMTIAMLLRNTLHAAELADQA
;
A
#
# COMPACT_ATOMS: atom_id res chain seq x y z
N HIS A 1 -16.00 5.58 7.47
CA HIS A 1 -16.67 6.68 8.16
C HIS A 1 -15.62 7.68 8.68
N PRO A 2 -15.85 9.03 8.60
CA PRO A 2 -14.86 10.04 9.01
C PRO A 2 -14.34 9.89 10.43
N VAL A 3 -15.17 9.41 11.38
CA VAL A 3 -14.77 9.16 12.77
C VAL A 3 -13.62 8.15 12.86
N ASN A 4 -13.64 7.07 12.07
CA ASN A 4 -12.56 6.09 12.06
C ASN A 4 -11.25 6.67 11.54
N ILE A 5 -11.31 7.49 10.47
CA ILE A 5 -10.14 8.19 9.96
C ILE A 5 -9.62 9.22 10.96
N GLY A 6 -10.52 9.96 11.62
CA GLY A 6 -10.14 10.90 12.68
C GLY A 6 -9.44 10.23 13.86
N ARG A 7 -9.92 9.06 14.29
CA ARG A 7 -9.26 8.25 15.33
C ARG A 7 -7.91 7.71 14.87
N LEU A 8 -7.82 7.25 13.62
CA LEU A 8 -6.59 6.74 13.03
C LEU A 8 -5.47 7.82 13.02
N ALA A 9 -5.84 9.09 12.82
CA ALA A 9 -4.91 10.21 12.80
C ALA A 9 -4.49 10.70 14.20
N GLN A 10 -5.08 10.19 15.29
CA GLN A 10 -4.81 10.64 16.64
C GLN A 10 -3.97 9.62 17.43
N LYS A 11 -2.96 10.09 18.13
CA LYS A 11 -2.17 9.25 19.07
C LYS A 11 -3.06 8.78 20.22
N GLY A 12 -2.98 7.49 20.57
CA GLY A 12 -3.75 6.91 21.66
C GLY A 12 -5.24 6.72 21.37
N ARG A 13 -5.68 6.92 20.12
CA ARG A 13 -7.04 6.60 19.66
C ARG A 13 -7.01 5.47 18.66
N GLU A 14 -7.83 4.44 18.91
CA GLU A 14 -7.97 3.34 17.96
C GLU A 14 -9.27 3.48 17.16
N PRO A 15 -9.20 3.34 15.83
CA PRO A 15 -10.41 3.25 15.01
C PRO A 15 -11.15 1.95 15.29
N VAL A 16 -12.46 1.97 15.23
CA VAL A 16 -13.26 0.74 15.33
C VAL A 16 -13.02 -0.12 14.09
N PHE A 17 -12.98 0.51 12.91
CA PHE A 17 -12.70 -0.16 11.65
C PHE A 17 -11.59 0.56 10.90
N VAL A 18 -10.63 -0.21 10.41
CA VAL A 18 -9.55 0.26 9.53
C VAL A 18 -9.95 -0.03 8.08
N PRO A 19 -9.70 0.89 7.13
CA PRO A 19 -9.88 0.60 5.71
C PRO A 19 -9.16 -0.68 5.29
N CYS A 20 -9.85 -1.56 4.55
CA CYS A 20 -9.38 -2.93 4.31
C CYS A 20 -8.05 -2.99 3.55
N THR A 21 -7.93 -2.26 2.42
CA THR A 21 -6.72 -2.25 1.62
C THR A 21 -5.50 -1.73 2.40
N PRO A 22 -5.58 -0.58 3.10
CA PRO A 22 -4.50 -0.12 3.98
C PRO A 22 -4.12 -1.12 5.07
N ALA A 23 -5.10 -1.75 5.73
CA ALA A 23 -4.83 -2.79 6.72
C ALA A 23 -4.10 -3.99 6.10
N GLY A 24 -4.51 -4.42 4.91
CA GLY A 24 -3.86 -5.48 4.16
C GLY A 24 -2.42 -5.15 3.77
N CYS A 25 -2.13 -3.88 3.41
CA CYS A 25 -0.76 -3.44 3.14
C CYS A 25 0.15 -3.59 4.37
N MET A 26 -0.34 -3.25 5.56
CA MET A 26 0.42 -3.40 6.80
C MET A 26 0.72 -4.87 7.11
N VAL A 27 -0.28 -5.75 6.98
CA VAL A 27 -0.08 -7.20 7.16
C VAL A 27 0.96 -7.75 6.19
N LEU A 28 0.91 -7.35 4.91
CA LEU A 28 1.90 -7.80 3.92
C LEU A 28 3.31 -7.34 4.24
N LEU A 29 3.49 -6.11 4.75
CA LEU A 29 4.80 -5.61 5.20
C LEU A 29 5.31 -6.42 6.40
N GLU A 30 4.46 -6.68 7.39
CA GLU A 30 4.80 -7.47 8.59
C GLU A 30 5.19 -8.91 8.21
N GLU A 31 4.40 -9.59 7.38
CA GLU A 31 4.66 -10.96 6.90
C GLU A 31 5.94 -11.05 6.04
N ALA A 32 6.24 -9.99 5.28
CA ALA A 32 7.50 -9.89 4.53
C ALA A 32 8.72 -9.62 5.43
N GLY A 33 8.54 -9.36 6.73
CA GLY A 33 9.61 -9.06 7.67
C GLY A 33 10.14 -7.63 7.59
N ALA A 34 9.35 -6.69 7.06
CA ALA A 34 9.76 -5.30 6.98
C ALA A 34 9.91 -4.68 8.37
N GLN A 35 11.07 -4.08 8.64
CA GLN A 35 11.28 -3.28 9.84
C GLN A 35 10.61 -1.92 9.68
N ILE A 36 9.34 -1.79 10.12
CA ILE A 36 8.54 -0.57 9.90
C ILE A 36 8.95 0.55 10.85
N SER A 37 9.18 0.24 12.13
CA SER A 37 9.57 1.23 13.12
C SER A 37 10.94 1.83 12.79
N GLY A 38 10.99 3.15 12.62
CA GLY A 38 12.18 3.89 12.23
C GLY A 38 12.45 3.93 10.72
N ALA A 39 11.70 3.18 9.91
CA ALA A 39 11.87 3.15 8.46
C ALA A 39 11.45 4.48 7.82
N ASN A 40 12.09 4.82 6.70
CA ASN A 40 11.67 5.87 5.80
C ASN A 40 10.66 5.29 4.79
N ALA A 41 9.39 5.62 4.95
CA ALA A 41 8.31 5.12 4.10
C ALA A 41 7.80 6.21 3.15
N VAL A 42 7.67 5.87 1.88
CA VAL A 42 7.10 6.75 0.86
C VAL A 42 5.78 6.17 0.37
N VAL A 43 4.72 6.95 0.51
CA VAL A 43 3.39 6.62 -0.02
C VAL A 43 3.16 7.43 -1.28
N LEU A 44 3.11 6.73 -2.41
CA LEU A 44 2.84 7.30 -3.72
C LEU A 44 1.33 7.29 -3.96
N GLY A 45 0.72 8.46 -3.82
CA GLY A 45 -0.73 8.68 -3.88
C GLY A 45 -1.31 9.17 -2.54
N ARG A 46 -2.43 9.88 -2.62
CA ARG A 46 -3.09 10.50 -1.44
C ARG A 46 -4.60 10.36 -1.46
N SER A 47 -5.11 9.26 -1.99
CA SER A 47 -6.54 8.98 -1.98
C SER A 47 -7.06 8.80 -0.55
N ASN A 48 -8.33 9.15 -0.32
CA ASN A 48 -8.98 8.97 0.98
C ASN A 48 -9.18 7.51 1.36
N ILE A 49 -9.14 6.60 0.38
CA ILE A 49 -9.43 5.17 0.59
C ILE A 49 -8.17 4.32 0.76
N VAL A 50 -7.02 4.75 0.22
CA VAL A 50 -5.76 4.01 0.32
C VAL A 50 -4.61 4.88 0.81
N GLY A 51 -4.18 5.88 0.03
CA GLY A 51 -2.94 6.61 0.28
C GLY A 51 -2.90 7.28 1.66
N MET A 52 -3.92 8.07 2.01
CA MET A 52 -3.98 8.72 3.32
C MET A 52 -4.10 7.71 4.47
N PRO A 53 -5.00 6.70 4.44
CA PRO A 53 -5.10 5.73 5.52
C PRO A 53 -3.82 4.90 5.71
N VAL A 54 -3.14 4.45 4.64
CA VAL A 54 -1.90 3.67 4.80
C VAL A 54 -0.78 4.53 5.36
N ALA A 55 -0.69 5.81 4.96
CA ALA A 55 0.28 6.73 5.54
C ALA A 55 0.08 6.90 7.05
N LEU A 56 -1.18 7.04 7.51
CA LEU A 56 -1.51 7.13 8.94
C LEU A 56 -1.17 5.83 9.69
N LEU A 57 -1.41 4.67 9.10
CA LEU A 57 -1.03 3.38 9.71
C LEU A 57 0.49 3.26 9.85
N LEU A 58 1.24 3.63 8.84
CA LEU A 58 2.72 3.65 8.88
C LEU A 58 3.24 4.61 9.96
N VAL A 59 2.65 5.81 10.09
CA VAL A 59 2.98 6.75 11.18
C VAL A 59 2.69 6.11 12.55
N LYS A 60 1.52 5.44 12.72
CA LYS A 60 1.19 4.72 13.97
C LYS A 60 2.18 3.60 14.27
N ALA A 61 2.74 2.97 13.25
CA ALA A 61 3.79 1.95 13.36
C ALA A 61 5.21 2.54 13.52
N ASN A 62 5.33 3.85 13.79
CA ASN A 62 6.56 4.61 14.02
C ASN A 62 7.49 4.73 12.79
N ALA A 63 6.96 4.66 11.57
CA ALA A 63 7.70 5.04 10.37
C ALA A 63 7.77 6.56 10.20
N THR A 64 8.83 7.05 9.56
CA THR A 64 8.88 8.40 8.99
C THR A 64 8.23 8.36 7.62
N VAL A 65 7.12 9.07 7.43
CA VAL A 65 6.29 8.94 6.22
C VAL A 65 6.33 10.20 5.36
N THR A 66 6.65 10.01 4.10
CA THR A 66 6.51 11.03 3.05
C THR A 66 5.38 10.65 2.10
N ILE A 67 4.44 11.55 1.87
CA ILE A 67 3.37 11.38 0.87
C ILE A 67 3.76 12.13 -0.39
N VAL A 68 3.88 11.41 -1.52
CA VAL A 68 4.17 11.99 -2.83
C VAL A 68 2.99 11.82 -3.78
N HIS A 69 2.84 12.74 -4.74
CA HIS A 69 1.69 12.79 -5.64
C HIS A 69 2.04 13.50 -6.95
N SER A 70 1.13 13.60 -7.88
CA SER A 70 1.31 14.16 -9.23
C SER A 70 1.87 15.60 -9.29
N ARG A 71 1.86 16.33 -8.17
CA ARG A 71 2.46 17.68 -8.08
C ARG A 71 3.78 17.71 -7.32
N THR A 72 4.28 16.55 -6.87
CA THR A 72 5.58 16.44 -6.21
C THR A 72 6.68 16.65 -7.24
N LYS A 73 7.58 17.59 -6.97
CA LYS A 73 8.77 17.80 -7.80
C LYS A 73 9.82 16.74 -7.47
N ASP A 74 10.54 16.28 -8.46
CA ASP A 74 11.61 15.27 -8.33
C ASP A 74 11.17 14.05 -7.50
N LEU A 75 10.02 13.48 -7.87
CA LEU A 75 9.44 12.32 -7.20
C LEU A 75 10.43 11.15 -7.06
N PRO A 76 11.26 10.82 -8.07
CA PRO A 76 12.24 9.75 -7.95
C PRO A 76 13.22 9.91 -6.78
N SER A 77 13.59 11.12 -6.39
CA SER A 77 14.52 11.35 -5.28
C SER A 77 13.96 10.86 -3.94
N PHE A 78 12.65 10.96 -3.74
CA PHE A 78 11.99 10.44 -2.54
C PHE A 78 12.02 8.91 -2.50
N LEU A 79 11.74 8.27 -3.64
CA LEU A 79 11.68 6.81 -3.73
C LEU A 79 13.07 6.16 -3.55
N ARG A 80 14.14 6.77 -4.08
CA ARG A 80 15.52 6.26 -3.93
C ARG A 80 16.01 6.16 -2.49
N ASN A 81 15.38 6.89 -1.58
CA ASN A 81 15.72 6.91 -0.16
C ASN A 81 14.73 6.14 0.71
N ALA A 82 13.72 5.52 0.12
CA ALA A 82 12.66 4.84 0.85
C ALA A 82 13.05 3.39 1.19
N ASP A 83 12.87 3.01 2.45
CA ASP A 83 12.95 1.62 2.91
C ASP A 83 11.67 0.87 2.58
N ILE A 84 10.54 1.60 2.57
CA ILE A 84 9.21 1.09 2.25
C ILE A 84 8.57 2.02 1.21
N ILE A 85 8.03 1.43 0.13
CA ILE A 85 7.28 2.13 -0.91
C ILE A 85 5.88 1.53 -0.98
N VAL A 86 4.85 2.38 -0.89
CA VAL A 86 3.46 1.99 -1.18
C VAL A 86 2.98 2.76 -2.41
N ALA A 87 2.82 2.07 -3.54
CA ALA A 87 2.37 2.66 -4.80
C ALA A 87 0.85 2.52 -4.95
N ALA A 88 0.14 3.67 -5.05
CA ALA A 88 -1.32 3.73 -5.12
C ALA A 88 -1.81 4.95 -5.93
N ILE A 89 -1.36 5.05 -7.20
CA ILE A 89 -1.69 6.16 -8.11
C ILE A 89 -2.52 5.79 -9.32
N GLY A 90 -2.66 4.48 -9.60
CA GLY A 90 -3.42 3.99 -10.75
C GLY A 90 -2.75 4.32 -12.10
N GLN A 91 -1.43 4.25 -12.17
CA GLN A 91 -0.67 4.43 -13.40
C GLN A 91 0.19 3.20 -13.70
N PRO A 92 -0.04 2.51 -14.83
CA PRO A 92 0.60 1.24 -15.12
C PRO A 92 2.13 1.38 -15.17
N GLU A 93 2.81 0.54 -14.40
CA GLU A 93 4.28 0.38 -14.42
C GLU A 93 5.05 1.72 -14.30
N PHE A 94 4.48 2.68 -13.54
CA PHE A 94 5.04 4.02 -13.39
C PHE A 94 6.35 4.04 -12.59
N VAL A 95 6.42 3.28 -11.49
CA VAL A 95 7.63 3.18 -10.66
C VAL A 95 8.63 2.25 -11.33
N LYS A 96 9.84 2.77 -11.59
CA LYS A 96 10.92 2.06 -12.28
C LYS A 96 12.02 1.64 -11.32
N LYS A 97 12.80 0.64 -11.70
CA LYS A 97 13.92 0.07 -10.94
C LYS A 97 14.89 1.12 -10.42
N GLU A 98 15.28 2.06 -11.26
CA GLU A 98 16.25 3.11 -10.92
C GLU A 98 15.74 4.12 -9.87
N TRP A 99 14.44 4.06 -9.52
CA TRP A 99 13.85 4.88 -8.45
C TRP A 99 13.75 4.13 -7.13
N VAL A 100 13.98 2.84 -7.12
CA VAL A 100 13.81 1.99 -5.93
C VAL A 100 15.16 1.75 -5.28
N LYS A 101 15.24 2.02 -3.96
CA LYS A 101 16.41 1.69 -3.15
C LYS A 101 16.61 0.17 -3.12
N PRO A 102 17.80 -0.35 -3.42
CA PRO A 102 18.08 -1.77 -3.23
C PRO A 102 17.74 -2.24 -1.82
N GLY A 103 17.01 -3.33 -1.72
CA GLY A 103 16.55 -3.87 -0.44
C GLY A 103 15.27 -3.21 0.11
N ALA A 104 14.61 -2.31 -0.62
CA ALA A 104 13.32 -1.73 -0.21
C ALA A 104 12.19 -2.76 -0.27
N TYR A 105 11.19 -2.58 0.61
CA TYR A 105 9.92 -3.31 0.56
C TYR A 105 8.91 -2.52 -0.26
N VAL A 106 8.29 -3.15 -1.25
CA VAL A 106 7.41 -2.48 -2.22
C VAL A 106 6.01 -3.10 -2.17
N ILE A 107 5.03 -2.31 -1.80
CA ILE A 107 3.61 -2.66 -1.83
C ILE A 107 2.96 -1.96 -3.03
N ASP A 108 2.61 -2.73 -4.04
CA ASP A 108 1.91 -2.25 -5.23
C ASP A 108 0.41 -2.47 -5.08
N VAL A 109 -0.33 -1.37 -4.90
CA VAL A 109 -1.79 -1.37 -4.77
C VAL A 109 -2.48 -1.17 -6.12
N GLY A 110 -1.72 -0.77 -7.14
CA GLY A 110 -2.25 -0.50 -8.48
C GLY A 110 -2.89 -1.74 -9.11
N ILE A 111 -4.00 -1.55 -9.81
CA ILE A 111 -4.60 -2.55 -10.69
C ILE A 111 -4.99 -1.84 -11.98
N ASN A 112 -4.17 -1.99 -13.00
CA ASN A 112 -4.33 -1.31 -14.28
C ASN A 112 -4.53 -2.34 -15.38
N GLN A 113 -5.42 -2.07 -16.33
CA GLN A 113 -5.57 -2.87 -17.55
C GLN A 113 -4.67 -2.27 -18.63
N VAL A 114 -3.81 -3.09 -19.21
CA VAL A 114 -3.02 -2.74 -20.38
C VAL A 114 -3.37 -3.70 -21.52
N GLU A 115 -3.46 -3.19 -22.74
CA GLU A 115 -3.75 -4.00 -23.92
C GLU A 115 -2.70 -5.10 -24.09
N ASP A 116 -3.17 -6.32 -24.35
CA ASP A 116 -2.35 -7.47 -24.64
C ASP A 116 -3.09 -8.38 -25.63
N PRO A 117 -2.83 -8.24 -26.94
CA PRO A 117 -3.47 -9.07 -27.96
C PRO A 117 -3.20 -10.57 -27.81
N THR A 118 -2.14 -10.96 -27.09
CA THR A 118 -1.78 -12.36 -26.84
C THR A 118 -2.58 -12.97 -25.69
N ALA A 119 -3.13 -12.14 -24.81
CA ALA A 119 -3.94 -12.59 -23.70
C ALA A 119 -5.35 -12.97 -24.17
N LYS A 120 -5.91 -14.06 -23.62
CA LYS A 120 -7.27 -14.54 -23.93
C LYS A 120 -8.37 -13.47 -23.80
N ARG A 121 -8.16 -12.48 -22.91
CA ARG A 121 -9.09 -11.37 -22.65
C ARG A 121 -8.75 -10.10 -23.43
N GLY A 122 -7.69 -10.10 -24.26
CA GLY A 122 -7.19 -8.92 -24.97
C GLY A 122 -6.46 -7.90 -24.09
N TYR A 123 -6.30 -8.18 -22.79
CA TYR A 123 -5.58 -7.34 -21.86
C TYR A 123 -4.91 -8.17 -20.75
N ARG A 124 -3.90 -7.60 -20.13
CA ARG A 124 -3.30 -8.08 -18.86
C ARG A 124 -3.47 -7.04 -17.75
N LEU A 125 -3.44 -7.51 -16.51
CA LEU A 125 -3.41 -6.64 -15.33
C LEU A 125 -1.97 -6.39 -14.91
N VAL A 126 -1.65 -5.13 -14.65
CA VAL A 126 -0.36 -4.70 -14.12
C VAL A 126 -0.55 -3.76 -12.94
N GLY A 127 0.44 -3.64 -12.10
CA GLY A 127 0.48 -2.68 -11.01
C GLY A 127 0.91 -1.28 -11.43
N ASP A 128 1.13 -0.43 -10.43
CA ASP A 128 1.75 0.89 -10.58
C ASP A 128 3.29 0.78 -10.64
N VAL A 129 3.84 -0.39 -10.33
CA VAL A 129 5.27 -0.66 -10.31
C VAL A 129 5.64 -1.59 -11.47
N ALA A 130 6.75 -1.33 -12.15
CA ALA A 130 7.32 -2.21 -13.16
C ALA A 130 7.90 -3.45 -12.47
N PHE A 131 7.04 -4.45 -12.24
CA PHE A 131 7.29 -5.60 -11.36
C PHE A 131 8.57 -6.35 -11.71
N ASP A 132 8.77 -6.70 -12.99
CA ASP A 132 9.87 -7.56 -13.41
C ASP A 132 11.23 -6.92 -13.06
N GLU A 133 11.42 -5.65 -13.38
CA GLU A 133 12.67 -4.94 -13.13
C GLU A 133 12.86 -4.54 -11.65
N VAL A 134 11.77 -4.19 -10.94
CA VAL A 134 11.86 -3.81 -9.53
C VAL A 134 12.08 -5.02 -8.63
N SER A 135 11.55 -6.19 -8.99
CA SER A 135 11.77 -7.44 -8.25
C SER A 135 13.25 -7.86 -8.16
N GLU A 136 14.08 -7.41 -9.10
CA GLU A 136 15.53 -7.67 -9.05
C GLU A 136 16.26 -6.92 -7.94
N VAL A 137 15.71 -5.82 -7.44
CA VAL A 137 16.38 -4.95 -6.45
C VAL A 137 15.64 -4.84 -5.13
N ALA A 138 14.33 -5.04 -5.10
CA ALA A 138 13.53 -5.00 -3.88
C ALA A 138 13.82 -6.21 -2.98
N ALA A 139 13.75 -6.02 -1.66
CA ALA A 139 13.76 -7.15 -0.71
C ALA A 139 12.49 -7.99 -0.83
N ALA A 140 11.35 -7.33 -1.06
CA ALA A 140 10.09 -7.96 -1.37
C ALA A 140 9.20 -7.00 -2.16
N ILE A 141 8.38 -7.53 -3.05
CA ILE A 141 7.40 -6.77 -3.84
C ILE A 141 6.12 -7.59 -3.99
N THR A 142 4.96 -6.94 -3.85
CA THR A 142 3.68 -7.59 -4.07
C THR A 142 3.38 -7.74 -5.56
N PRO A 143 2.96 -8.94 -6.04
CA PRO A 143 2.57 -9.11 -7.44
C PRO A 143 1.21 -8.48 -7.74
N VAL A 144 0.97 -8.13 -9.00
CA VAL A 144 -0.33 -7.71 -9.51
C VAL A 144 -0.66 -8.52 -10.78
N PRO A 145 -1.75 -9.30 -10.76
CA PRO A 145 -2.67 -9.57 -9.64
C PRO A 145 -2.09 -10.54 -8.59
N GLY A 146 -2.80 -10.67 -7.45
CA GLY A 146 -2.51 -11.71 -6.46
C GLY A 146 -1.86 -11.22 -5.16
N GLY A 147 -1.42 -9.95 -5.10
CA GLY A 147 -0.84 -9.34 -3.89
C GLY A 147 -1.89 -8.69 -2.99
N VAL A 148 -2.04 -7.37 -3.06
CA VAL A 148 -2.91 -6.57 -2.17
C VAL A 148 -4.40 -6.88 -2.35
N GLY A 149 -4.86 -7.25 -3.55
CA GLY A 149 -6.28 -7.52 -3.83
C GLY A 149 -6.89 -8.56 -2.89
N PRO A 150 -6.35 -9.80 -2.81
CA PRO A 150 -6.83 -10.83 -1.88
C PRO A 150 -6.81 -10.40 -0.41
N MET A 151 -5.83 -9.60 0.00
CA MET A 151 -5.74 -9.09 1.37
C MET A 151 -6.87 -8.11 1.69
N THR A 152 -7.33 -7.33 0.73
CA THR A 152 -8.49 -6.45 0.91
C THR A 152 -9.73 -7.25 1.28
N ILE A 153 -9.95 -8.41 0.65
CA ILE A 153 -11.06 -9.31 0.95
C ILE A 153 -10.90 -9.93 2.35
N ALA A 154 -9.70 -10.40 2.69
CA ALA A 154 -9.42 -10.97 3.99
C ALA A 154 -9.67 -9.94 5.13
N MET A 155 -9.24 -8.69 4.93
CA MET A 155 -9.48 -7.62 5.90
C MET A 155 -10.96 -7.22 5.99
N LEU A 156 -11.72 -7.32 4.90
CA LEU A 156 -13.17 -7.12 4.94
C LEU A 156 -13.86 -8.18 5.81
N LEU A 157 -13.50 -9.44 5.64
CA LEU A 157 -14.01 -10.53 6.48
C LEU A 157 -13.66 -10.33 7.96
N ARG A 158 -12.42 -9.93 8.25
CA ARG A 158 -11.99 -9.59 9.61
C ARG A 158 -12.82 -8.45 10.21
N ASN A 159 -13.03 -7.37 9.45
CA ASN A 159 -13.86 -6.25 9.90
C ASN A 159 -15.34 -6.67 10.12
N THR A 160 -15.86 -7.58 9.29
CA THR A 160 -17.24 -8.10 9.41
C THR A 160 -17.40 -8.95 10.68
N LEU A 161 -16.44 -9.83 10.96
CA LEU A 161 -16.43 -10.59 12.21
C LEU A 161 -16.35 -9.67 13.43
N HIS A 162 -15.44 -8.71 13.41
CA HIS A 162 -15.31 -7.73 14.49
C HIS A 162 -16.60 -6.91 14.72
N ALA A 163 -17.32 -6.57 13.64
CA ALA A 163 -18.60 -5.89 13.75
C ALA A 163 -19.67 -6.77 14.43
N ALA A 164 -19.70 -8.06 14.14
CA ALA A 164 -20.61 -9.01 14.80
C ALA A 164 -20.29 -9.15 16.30
N GLU A 165 -19.00 -9.33 16.64
CA GLU A 165 -18.55 -9.40 18.04
C GLU A 165 -18.92 -8.16 18.85
N LEU A 166 -18.83 -6.96 18.26
CA LEU A 166 -19.24 -5.72 18.90
C LEU A 166 -20.76 -5.64 19.09
N ALA A 167 -21.54 -6.18 18.15
CA ALA A 167 -22.99 -6.19 18.26
C ALA A 167 -23.47 -7.16 19.36
N ASP A 168 -22.79 -8.29 19.56
CA ASP A 168 -23.11 -9.25 20.61
C ASP A 168 -22.77 -8.75 22.03
N GLN A 169 -21.92 -7.72 22.14
CA GLN A 169 -21.52 -7.10 23.42
C GLN A 169 -22.36 -5.86 23.81
N ALA A 170 -23.24 -5.41 22.91
CA ALA A 170 -24.05 -4.20 23.10
C ALA A 170 -25.45 -4.50 23.69
#